data_6ba55652da0d4d2ec66cdcdbb66b99fd
#
_entry.id   6ba55652da0d4d2ec66cdcdbb66b99fd
#
_cell.length_a   1.000
_cell.length_b   1.000
_cell.length_c   1.000
_cell.angle_alpha   90.00
_cell.angle_beta   90.00
_cell.angle_gamma   90.00
#
_symmetry.space_group_name_H-M   'P 1'
#
loop_
_entity.id
_entity.type
_entity.pdbx_description
1 polymer ?
#
loop_
_entity_poly.entity_id
_entity_poly.type
_entity_poly.pdbx_seq_one_letter_code
_entity_poly.pdbx_strand_id
1 'polypeptide(L)'
;MSFNRRQFLQLSAGAALGSTLLPHSALAADTGENALPVPPLLESRRGQPLFLTLQASHWAFNGTSKAPVWGFNGLYLGPTVRVHNGDNVKLIYSNRLPEPVSMTVSGLQVQGALNGGAPRQISPNVDWAPILPVRQAAATCWYHADTPHHMAPHVYNGLAGMWLIEDDNSKSLPLPNHYGVDDSSLIIQDKRFDNSGSPAYDSGADEGFYGDILLVNGIREPNDNVPSGWVRLRLLNASNVPRHQ
;
A
#
# COMPACT_ATOMS: atom_id res chain seq x y z
N MET A 1 -34.96 -24.27 40.38
CA MET A 1 -34.75 -22.80 40.53
C MET A 1 -35.16 -22.17 39.22
N SER A 2 -36.30 -21.45 39.20
CA SER A 2 -36.83 -20.81 37.98
C SER A 2 -36.21 -19.40 37.85
N PHE A 3 -35.48 -19.16 36.78
CA PHE A 3 -34.95 -17.84 36.45
C PHE A 3 -36.10 -16.89 36.07
N ASN A 4 -36.13 -15.73 36.70
CA ASN A 4 -37.16 -14.70 36.47
C ASN A 4 -36.72 -13.83 35.26
N ARG A 5 -37.73 -13.42 34.42
CA ARG A 5 -37.52 -12.59 33.21
C ARG A 5 -36.63 -11.36 33.40
N ARG A 6 -36.61 -10.82 34.60
CA ARG A 6 -35.76 -9.64 34.97
C ARG A 6 -34.29 -9.98 35.08
N GLN A 7 -33.96 -11.22 35.50
CA GLN A 7 -32.56 -11.72 35.56
C GLN A 7 -32.01 -12.09 34.18
N PHE A 8 -32.89 -12.52 33.28
CA PHE A 8 -32.52 -12.77 31.89
C PHE A 8 -32.20 -11.48 31.14
N LEU A 9 -32.96 -10.38 31.36
CA LEU A 9 -32.70 -9.09 30.76
C LEU A 9 -31.47 -8.38 31.33
N GLN A 10 -31.08 -8.65 32.57
CA GLN A 10 -29.83 -8.14 33.15
C GLN A 10 -28.58 -8.88 32.65
N LEU A 11 -28.70 -10.15 32.30
CA LEU A 11 -27.62 -10.93 31.66
C LEU A 11 -27.44 -10.62 30.18
N SER A 12 -28.51 -10.23 29.47
CA SER A 12 -28.45 -9.85 28.06
C SER A 12 -27.97 -8.41 27.83
N ALA A 13 -28.07 -7.52 28.82
CA ALA A 13 -27.55 -6.14 28.74
C ALA A 13 -26.01 -6.05 28.93
N GLY A 14 -25.39 -7.08 29.52
CA GLY A 14 -23.93 -7.13 29.71
C GLY A 14 -23.15 -7.67 28.49
N ALA A 15 -23.82 -8.28 27.51
CA ALA A 15 -23.18 -8.89 26.35
C ALA A 15 -23.15 -7.98 25.09
N ALA A 16 -23.78 -6.81 25.14
CA ALA A 16 -23.95 -5.93 23.99
C ALA A 16 -22.97 -4.74 23.94
N LEU A 17 -22.02 -4.63 24.86
CA LEU A 17 -21.04 -3.53 24.95
C LEU A 17 -19.58 -3.99 24.79
N GLY A 18 -19.35 -5.12 24.17
CA GLY A 18 -18.00 -5.70 23.96
C GLY A 18 -17.58 -5.92 22.51
N SER A 19 -18.34 -5.50 21.51
CA SER A 19 -17.90 -5.49 20.11
C SER A 19 -17.25 -4.12 19.77
N THR A 20 -16.23 -3.73 20.54
CA THR A 20 -15.22 -2.83 20.01
C THR A 20 -14.59 -3.53 18.82
N LEU A 21 -14.68 -2.91 17.67
CA LEU A 21 -13.90 -3.20 16.49
C LEU A 21 -12.42 -3.23 16.90
N LEU A 22 -11.94 -4.36 17.38
CA LEU A 22 -10.54 -4.65 17.38
C LEU A 22 -10.13 -4.65 15.91
N PRO A 23 -9.15 -3.80 15.49
CA PRO A 23 -8.55 -4.00 14.21
C PRO A 23 -8.12 -5.47 14.18
N HIS A 24 -8.48 -6.19 13.15
CA HIS A 24 -7.85 -7.47 12.87
C HIS A 24 -6.37 -7.15 12.62
N SER A 25 -5.62 -7.08 13.70
CA SER A 25 -4.19 -7.31 13.65
C SER A 25 -4.07 -8.71 13.09
N ALA A 26 -3.78 -8.83 11.81
CA ALA A 26 -3.27 -10.08 11.29
C ALA A 26 -2.17 -10.47 12.27
N LEU A 27 -2.36 -11.58 12.97
CA LEU A 27 -1.34 -12.21 13.76
C LEU A 27 -0.21 -12.50 12.77
N ALA A 28 0.75 -11.58 12.69
CA ALA A 28 2.03 -11.90 12.10
C ALA A 28 2.52 -13.12 12.89
N ALA A 29 2.55 -14.27 12.24
CA ALA A 29 3.29 -15.38 12.76
C ALA A 29 4.68 -14.86 13.10
N ASP A 30 5.18 -15.14 14.28
CA ASP A 30 6.53 -14.78 14.72
C ASP A 30 7.53 -15.49 13.79
N THR A 31 7.90 -14.80 12.70
CA THR A 31 8.74 -15.33 11.62
C THR A 31 10.17 -14.84 11.72
N GLY A 32 10.65 -14.50 12.91
CA GLY A 32 12.04 -14.09 13.15
C GLY A 32 12.31 -12.62 12.82
N GLU A 33 13.52 -12.17 13.05
CA GLU A 33 13.93 -10.76 13.08
C GLU A 33 13.66 -9.96 11.78
N ASN A 34 13.38 -10.62 10.62
CA ASN A 34 13.17 -9.97 9.33
C ASN A 34 11.98 -10.57 8.57
N ALA A 35 10.81 -10.69 9.19
CA ALA A 35 9.62 -11.15 8.47
C ALA A 35 9.24 -10.18 7.34
N LEU A 36 8.91 -10.72 6.15
CA LEU A 36 8.43 -9.92 5.03
C LEU A 36 7.09 -9.25 5.39
N PRO A 37 6.99 -7.92 5.41
CA PRO A 37 5.71 -7.26 5.63
C PRO A 37 4.79 -7.49 4.43
N VAL A 38 3.61 -8.01 4.68
CA VAL A 38 2.56 -8.12 3.66
C VAL A 38 1.75 -6.82 3.64
N PRO A 39 1.75 -6.03 2.54
CA PRO A 39 0.92 -4.84 2.47
C PRO A 39 -0.55 -5.18 2.67
N PRO A 40 -1.32 -4.43 3.47
CA PRO A 40 -2.75 -4.68 3.62
C PRO A 40 -3.47 -4.69 2.28
N LEU A 41 -4.47 -5.54 2.11
CA LEU A 41 -5.26 -5.61 0.89
C LEU A 41 -6.49 -4.72 0.99
N LEU A 42 -6.64 -3.78 0.06
CA LEU A 42 -7.85 -2.98 -0.14
C LEU A 42 -8.57 -3.47 -1.40
N GLU A 43 -9.73 -4.06 -1.23
CA GLU A 43 -10.55 -4.54 -2.35
C GLU A 43 -11.65 -3.56 -2.73
N SER A 44 -11.83 -3.36 -4.05
CA SER A 44 -12.99 -2.63 -4.53
C SER A 44 -14.28 -3.41 -4.21
N ARG A 45 -15.26 -2.68 -3.67
CA ARG A 45 -16.60 -3.21 -3.43
C ARG A 45 -17.62 -2.24 -4.01
N ARG A 46 -18.62 -2.77 -4.69
CA ARG A 46 -19.66 -1.94 -5.30
C ARG A 46 -20.28 -0.97 -4.31
N GLY A 47 -20.24 0.31 -4.65
CA GLY A 47 -20.81 1.39 -3.82
C GLY A 47 -19.95 1.83 -2.64
N GLN A 48 -18.78 1.23 -2.40
CA GLN A 48 -17.87 1.62 -1.34
C GLN A 48 -16.63 2.34 -1.91
N PRO A 49 -16.27 3.52 -1.41
CA PRO A 49 -15.03 4.18 -1.81
C PRO A 49 -13.81 3.50 -1.19
N LEU A 50 -12.69 3.54 -1.92
CA LEU A 50 -11.37 3.22 -1.40
C LEU A 50 -10.70 4.50 -0.90
N PHE A 51 -10.08 4.42 0.27
CA PHE A 51 -9.41 5.57 0.89
C PHE A 51 -7.90 5.37 0.89
N LEU A 52 -7.18 6.36 0.37
CA LEU A 52 -5.73 6.44 0.41
C LEU A 52 -5.34 7.79 1.04
N THR A 53 -5.09 7.79 2.33
CA THR A 53 -4.65 8.97 3.08
C THR A 53 -3.14 9.06 3.03
N LEU A 54 -2.61 10.07 2.34
CA LEU A 54 -1.19 10.39 2.29
C LEU A 54 -0.80 11.10 3.57
N GLN A 55 0.12 10.54 4.33
CA GLN A 55 0.50 11.10 5.63
C GLN A 55 1.93 10.75 6.05
N ALA A 56 2.48 11.56 6.94
CA ALA A 56 3.72 11.25 7.62
C ALA A 56 3.53 10.09 8.61
N SER A 57 4.54 9.24 8.72
CA SER A 57 4.57 8.08 9.59
C SER A 57 6.00 7.82 10.06
N HIS A 58 6.21 6.70 10.76
CA HIS A 58 7.52 6.22 11.15
C HIS A 58 7.64 4.74 10.82
N TRP A 59 8.81 4.33 10.32
CA TRP A 59 9.08 2.95 9.94
C TRP A 59 10.43 2.48 10.45
N ALA A 60 10.49 1.22 10.89
CA ALA A 60 11.73 0.60 11.35
C ALA A 60 12.30 -0.30 10.23
N PHE A 61 13.22 0.24 9.45
CA PHE A 61 13.84 -0.46 8.32
C PHE A 61 14.73 -1.65 8.72
N ASN A 62 15.23 -1.62 9.95
CA ASN A 62 16.11 -2.65 10.54
C ASN A 62 15.50 -3.29 11.79
N GLY A 63 14.20 -3.13 12.02
CA GLY A 63 13.49 -3.68 13.15
C GLY A 63 13.68 -2.95 14.48
N THR A 64 14.63 -2.02 14.62
CA THR A 64 14.95 -1.38 15.92
C THR A 64 14.65 0.12 15.97
N SER A 65 15.27 0.91 15.11
CA SER A 65 15.12 2.37 15.10
C SER A 65 14.06 2.82 14.11
N LYS A 66 13.09 3.64 14.58
CA LYS A 66 12.06 4.22 13.72
C LYS A 66 12.54 5.52 13.10
N ALA A 67 12.54 5.57 11.78
CA ALA A 67 12.84 6.75 10.99
C ALA A 67 11.55 7.41 10.45
N PRO A 68 11.54 8.73 10.24
CA PRO A 68 10.43 9.42 9.61
C PRO A 68 10.29 8.99 8.15
N VAL A 69 9.06 8.70 7.74
CA VAL A 69 8.71 8.30 6.37
C VAL A 69 7.35 8.89 5.99
N TRP A 70 7.00 8.76 4.73
CA TRP A 70 5.63 8.97 4.25
C TRP A 70 5.02 7.63 3.82
N GLY A 71 3.72 7.66 3.63
CA GLY A 71 3.00 6.50 3.12
C GLY A 71 1.50 6.72 3.11
N PHE A 72 0.79 5.62 3.04
CA PHE A 72 -0.67 5.66 2.97
C PHE A 72 -1.27 4.96 4.19
N ASN A 73 -2.35 5.55 4.71
CA ASN A 73 -3.15 4.99 5.81
C ASN A 73 -2.32 4.67 7.08
N GLY A 74 -1.29 5.48 7.37
CA GLY A 74 -0.45 5.32 8.55
C GLY A 74 0.72 4.34 8.42
N LEU A 75 0.94 3.78 7.24
CA LEU A 75 2.01 2.83 6.95
C LEU A 75 3.18 3.50 6.24
N TYR A 76 4.31 2.78 6.12
CA TYR A 76 5.31 3.01 5.11
C TYR A 76 4.89 2.30 3.82
N LEU A 77 5.03 2.96 2.66
CA LEU A 77 4.41 2.52 1.42
C LEU A 77 2.88 2.52 1.52
N GLY A 78 2.21 1.85 0.61
CA GLY A 78 0.77 1.78 0.57
C GLY A 78 0.22 0.36 0.56
N PRO A 79 -1.07 0.20 0.90
CA PRO A 79 -1.74 -1.07 0.75
C PRO A 79 -1.74 -1.54 -0.71
N THR A 80 -1.86 -2.84 -0.93
CA THR A 80 -2.18 -3.36 -2.27
C THR A 80 -3.66 -3.11 -2.54
N VAL A 81 -3.96 -2.35 -3.59
CA VAL A 81 -5.34 -2.15 -4.06
C VAL A 81 -5.69 -3.24 -5.06
N ARG A 82 -6.83 -3.92 -4.89
CA ARG A 82 -7.35 -4.91 -5.84
C ARG A 82 -8.72 -4.50 -6.36
N VAL A 83 -8.82 -4.42 -7.67
CA VAL A 83 -10.04 -4.02 -8.38
C VAL A 83 -10.36 -5.02 -9.49
N HIS A 84 -11.58 -4.97 -10.04
CA HIS A 84 -12.01 -5.89 -11.09
C HIS A 84 -12.31 -5.13 -12.39
N ASN A 85 -12.05 -5.78 -13.51
CA ASN A 85 -12.53 -5.31 -14.80
C ASN A 85 -14.06 -5.16 -14.75
N GLY A 86 -14.56 -4.00 -15.19
CA GLY A 86 -15.98 -3.64 -15.09
C GLY A 86 -16.30 -2.73 -13.90
N ASP A 87 -15.44 -2.60 -12.89
CA ASP A 87 -15.65 -1.72 -11.76
C ASP A 87 -15.67 -0.23 -12.15
N ASN A 88 -16.44 0.55 -11.39
CA ASN A 88 -16.30 2.00 -11.30
C ASN A 88 -15.82 2.33 -9.90
N VAL A 89 -14.51 2.43 -9.75
CA VAL A 89 -13.86 2.58 -8.45
C VAL A 89 -13.89 4.04 -8.02
N LYS A 90 -14.62 4.37 -6.96
CA LYS A 90 -14.50 5.66 -6.30
C LYS A 90 -13.27 5.61 -5.40
N LEU A 91 -12.22 6.33 -5.80
CA LEU A 91 -10.98 6.44 -5.03
C LEU A 91 -10.94 7.81 -4.36
N ILE A 92 -10.61 7.85 -3.07
CA ILE A 92 -10.46 9.09 -2.31
C ILE A 92 -9.01 9.20 -1.86
N TYR A 93 -8.28 10.14 -2.46
CA TYR A 93 -6.98 10.56 -1.98
C TYR A 93 -7.17 11.71 -0.99
N SER A 94 -6.66 11.54 0.23
CA SER A 94 -6.67 12.58 1.27
C SER A 94 -5.25 13.00 1.58
N ASN A 95 -4.83 14.20 1.13
CA ASN A 95 -3.48 14.68 1.41
C ASN A 95 -3.42 15.30 2.82
N ARG A 96 -2.67 14.66 3.71
CA ARG A 96 -2.36 15.13 5.08
C ARG A 96 -0.88 15.42 5.26
N LEU A 97 -0.14 15.51 4.15
CA LEU A 97 1.25 15.97 4.12
C LEU A 97 1.31 17.49 4.10
N PRO A 98 2.46 18.10 4.45
CA PRO A 98 2.62 19.55 4.50
C PRO A 98 2.76 20.22 3.13
N GLU A 99 2.83 19.44 2.05
CA GLU A 99 3.04 19.94 0.69
C GLU A 99 2.07 19.35 -0.32
N PRO A 100 1.86 20.00 -1.49
CA PRO A 100 1.01 19.46 -2.54
C PRO A 100 1.59 18.17 -3.12
N VAL A 101 0.72 17.19 -3.41
CA VAL A 101 1.09 15.92 -4.03
C VAL A 101 0.17 15.64 -5.20
N SER A 102 0.75 15.24 -6.34
CA SER A 102 -0.01 14.65 -7.46
C SER A 102 0.08 13.13 -7.37
N MET A 103 -1.03 12.45 -7.64
CA MET A 103 -1.11 10.99 -7.62
C MET A 103 -1.49 10.45 -8.99
N THR A 104 -0.96 9.29 -9.35
CA THR A 104 -1.32 8.56 -10.58
C THR A 104 -1.32 7.06 -10.34
N VAL A 105 -2.02 6.33 -11.20
CA VAL A 105 -1.93 4.85 -11.29
C VAL A 105 -1.31 4.49 -12.63
N SER A 106 -0.04 4.14 -12.62
CA SER A 106 0.70 3.72 -13.82
C SER A 106 0.25 2.35 -14.29
N GLY A 107 -0.07 2.26 -15.58
CA GLY A 107 -0.63 1.05 -16.21
C GLY A 107 -2.15 1.00 -16.25
N LEU A 108 -2.86 1.92 -15.58
CA LEU A 108 -4.31 2.00 -15.64
C LEU A 108 -4.77 2.75 -16.91
N GLN A 109 -5.64 2.12 -17.70
CA GLN A 109 -6.18 2.66 -18.95
C GLN A 109 -7.48 3.42 -18.68
N VAL A 110 -7.34 4.67 -18.24
CA VAL A 110 -8.44 5.61 -18.01
C VAL A 110 -8.10 6.98 -18.58
N GLN A 111 -9.09 7.86 -18.70
CA GLN A 111 -8.82 9.24 -19.10
C GLN A 111 -7.84 9.92 -18.13
N GLY A 112 -6.84 10.63 -18.65
CA GLY A 112 -5.78 11.26 -17.86
C GLY A 112 -6.33 12.18 -16.75
N ALA A 113 -7.40 12.94 -17.01
CA ALA A 113 -8.03 13.79 -16.01
C ALA A 113 -8.59 13.02 -14.78
N LEU A 114 -8.94 11.74 -14.96
CA LEU A 114 -9.40 10.87 -13.87
C LEU A 114 -8.23 10.16 -13.17
N ASN A 115 -7.17 9.85 -13.92
CA ASN A 115 -5.98 9.23 -13.36
C ASN A 115 -5.12 10.20 -12.54
N GLY A 116 -5.21 11.50 -12.83
CA GLY A 116 -4.47 12.56 -12.13
C GLY A 116 -3.15 12.87 -12.79
N GLY A 117 -2.05 12.50 -12.13
CA GLY A 117 -0.70 12.85 -12.58
C GLY A 117 -0.33 14.31 -12.34
N ALA A 118 0.77 14.74 -12.96
CA ALA A 118 1.38 16.07 -12.78
C ALA A 118 0.41 17.27 -12.82
N PRO A 119 -0.60 17.33 -13.70
CA PRO A 119 -1.54 18.46 -13.74
C PRO A 119 -2.50 18.51 -12.54
N ARG A 120 -2.67 17.42 -11.78
CA ARG A 120 -3.63 17.34 -10.68
C ARG A 120 -2.94 17.32 -9.33
N GLN A 121 -2.62 18.50 -8.82
CA GLN A 121 -2.06 18.65 -7.47
C GLN A 121 -3.18 18.67 -6.41
N ILE A 122 -2.99 17.88 -5.36
CA ILE A 122 -3.84 17.82 -4.17
C ILE A 122 -3.12 18.62 -3.08
N SER A 123 -3.65 19.78 -2.73
CA SER A 123 -3.07 20.65 -1.69
C SER A 123 -3.13 19.99 -0.31
N PRO A 124 -2.31 20.45 0.66
CA PRO A 124 -2.42 20.00 2.05
C PRO A 124 -3.84 20.13 2.60
N ASN A 125 -4.29 19.08 3.30
CA ASN A 125 -5.63 18.98 3.89
C ASN A 125 -6.80 19.01 2.88
N VAL A 126 -6.53 18.72 1.61
CA VAL A 126 -7.55 18.60 0.56
C VAL A 126 -7.74 17.15 0.18
N ASP A 127 -8.97 16.79 -0.16
CA ASP A 127 -9.33 15.48 -0.70
C ASP A 127 -9.60 15.59 -2.21
N TRP A 128 -9.21 14.56 -2.97
CA TRP A 128 -9.56 14.39 -4.37
C TRP A 128 -10.18 13.02 -4.58
N ALA A 129 -11.37 12.99 -5.19
CA ALA A 129 -12.21 11.80 -5.27
C ALA A 129 -12.60 11.44 -6.71
N PRO A 130 -11.67 10.92 -7.56
CA PRO A 130 -12.01 10.45 -8.89
C PRO A 130 -12.85 9.17 -8.85
N ILE A 131 -13.62 8.96 -9.91
CA ILE A 131 -14.24 7.67 -10.22
C ILE A 131 -13.49 7.07 -11.41
N LEU A 132 -12.84 5.94 -11.19
CA LEU A 132 -12.00 5.27 -12.17
C LEU A 132 -12.79 4.12 -12.83
N PRO A 133 -13.19 4.24 -14.10
CA PRO A 133 -13.84 3.16 -14.83
C PRO A 133 -12.78 2.14 -15.28
N VAL A 134 -12.65 1.04 -14.58
CA VAL A 134 -11.70 -0.04 -14.92
C VAL A 134 -12.27 -0.85 -16.09
N ARG A 135 -11.66 -0.73 -17.27
CA ARG A 135 -12.10 -1.38 -18.52
C ARG A 135 -10.90 -1.95 -19.27
N GLN A 136 -10.13 -2.81 -18.59
CA GLN A 136 -8.95 -3.43 -19.16
C GLN A 136 -8.78 -4.85 -18.61
N ALA A 137 -7.99 -5.67 -19.31
CA ALA A 137 -7.63 -7.00 -18.86
C ALA A 137 -6.85 -6.97 -17.54
N ALA A 138 -6.81 -8.11 -16.86
CA ALA A 138 -6.04 -8.31 -15.65
C ALA A 138 -4.59 -7.83 -15.80
N ALA A 139 -4.11 -7.07 -14.84
CA ALA A 139 -2.77 -6.47 -14.86
C ALA A 139 -2.24 -6.21 -13.46
N THR A 140 -0.92 -6.18 -13.34
CA THR A 140 -0.22 -5.63 -12.18
C THR A 140 0.25 -4.22 -12.52
N CYS A 141 -0.36 -3.25 -11.87
CA CYS A 141 -0.09 -1.82 -11.97
C CYS A 141 0.43 -1.30 -10.63
N TRP A 142 0.71 -0.02 -10.53
CA TRP A 142 1.09 0.61 -9.28
C TRP A 142 0.60 2.05 -9.20
N TYR A 143 0.27 2.51 -8.01
CA TYR A 143 -0.05 3.91 -7.75
C TYR A 143 1.11 4.58 -7.02
N HIS A 144 1.37 5.83 -7.37
CA HIS A 144 2.51 6.56 -6.82
C HIS A 144 2.32 8.06 -6.93
N ALA A 145 3.14 8.80 -6.20
CA ALA A 145 3.25 10.23 -6.38
C ALA A 145 3.87 10.56 -7.74
N ASP A 146 3.28 11.54 -8.44
CA ASP A 146 3.72 12.05 -9.75
C ASP A 146 3.81 13.58 -9.73
N THR A 147 4.28 14.13 -8.62
CA THR A 147 4.42 15.57 -8.43
C THR A 147 5.58 16.09 -9.27
N PRO A 148 5.39 17.15 -10.11
CA PRO A 148 6.47 17.72 -10.91
C PRO A 148 7.69 18.07 -10.05
N HIS A 149 8.86 17.64 -10.48
CA HIS A 149 10.16 17.82 -9.83
C HIS A 149 10.32 17.14 -8.46
N HIS A 150 9.25 16.52 -7.91
CA HIS A 150 9.22 15.88 -6.60
C HIS A 150 8.84 14.39 -6.64
N MET A 151 8.61 13.82 -7.83
CA MET A 151 8.21 12.41 -7.97
C MET A 151 9.21 11.48 -7.26
N ALA A 152 10.50 11.63 -7.57
CA ALA A 152 11.53 10.76 -7.04
C ALA A 152 11.66 10.83 -5.51
N PRO A 153 11.79 12.00 -4.86
CA PRO A 153 11.79 12.07 -3.39
C PRO A 153 10.48 11.61 -2.76
N HIS A 154 9.32 11.83 -3.38
CA HIS A 154 8.04 11.36 -2.86
C HIS A 154 7.94 9.83 -2.85
N VAL A 155 8.31 9.18 -3.97
CA VAL A 155 8.37 7.72 -4.06
C VAL A 155 9.43 7.15 -3.12
N TYR A 156 10.58 7.80 -3.03
CA TYR A 156 11.64 7.44 -2.08
C TYR A 156 11.14 7.46 -0.63
N ASN A 157 10.37 8.48 -0.25
CA ASN A 157 9.80 8.61 1.09
C ASN A 157 8.68 7.60 1.40
N GLY A 158 8.14 6.90 0.38
CA GLY A 158 7.16 5.83 0.56
C GLY A 158 5.79 6.06 -0.12
N LEU A 159 5.65 7.09 -0.97
CA LEU A 159 4.39 7.30 -1.69
C LEU A 159 4.29 6.42 -2.94
N ALA A 160 4.23 5.11 -2.71
CA ALA A 160 4.04 4.06 -3.71
C ALA A 160 3.25 2.89 -3.14
N GLY A 161 2.46 2.21 -3.97
CA GLY A 161 1.74 1.00 -3.63
C GLY A 161 1.31 0.22 -4.87
N MET A 162 1.03 -1.06 -4.71
CA MET A 162 0.65 -1.93 -5.81
C MET A 162 -0.84 -1.84 -6.11
N TRP A 163 -1.19 -1.88 -7.41
CA TRP A 163 -2.56 -1.87 -7.89
C TRP A 163 -2.79 -3.08 -8.80
N LEU A 164 -3.69 -3.96 -8.40
CA LEU A 164 -4.00 -5.20 -9.09
C LEU A 164 -5.36 -5.07 -9.78
N ILE A 165 -5.42 -5.46 -11.05
CA ILE A 165 -6.65 -5.60 -11.79
C ILE A 165 -6.88 -7.09 -12.05
N GLU A 166 -8.05 -7.58 -11.69
CA GLU A 166 -8.48 -8.94 -11.95
C GLU A 166 -9.63 -8.95 -12.97
N ASP A 167 -9.76 -10.04 -13.70
CA ASP A 167 -10.86 -10.33 -14.61
C ASP A 167 -11.26 -11.80 -14.50
N ASP A 168 -12.33 -12.19 -15.19
CA ASP A 168 -12.83 -13.58 -15.14
C ASP A 168 -11.80 -14.58 -15.72
N ASN A 169 -11.02 -14.15 -16.71
CA ASN A 169 -9.96 -14.99 -17.27
C ASN A 169 -8.86 -15.24 -16.24
N SER A 170 -8.35 -14.21 -15.59
CA SER A 170 -7.29 -14.35 -14.58
C SER A 170 -7.71 -15.20 -13.39
N LYS A 171 -8.99 -15.13 -13.00
CA LYS A 171 -9.56 -15.95 -11.92
C LYS A 171 -9.71 -17.41 -12.28
N SER A 172 -9.90 -17.73 -13.57
CA SER A 172 -10.05 -19.11 -14.05
C SER A 172 -8.72 -19.85 -14.18
N LEU A 173 -7.60 -19.14 -14.15
CA LEU A 173 -6.26 -19.75 -14.27
C LEU A 173 -5.86 -20.47 -12.98
N PRO A 174 -5.21 -21.63 -13.08
CA PRO A 174 -4.72 -22.38 -11.92
C PRO A 174 -3.42 -21.76 -11.36
N LEU A 175 -3.49 -20.48 -11.00
CA LEU A 175 -2.38 -19.72 -10.42
C LEU A 175 -2.60 -19.53 -8.93
N PRO A 176 -1.52 -19.40 -8.13
CA PRO A 176 -1.61 -18.97 -6.75
C PRO A 176 -2.38 -17.64 -6.64
N ASN A 177 -3.33 -17.56 -5.68
CA ASN A 177 -4.27 -16.44 -5.57
C ASN A 177 -4.66 -16.08 -4.13
N HIS A 178 -4.07 -16.74 -3.12
CA HIS A 178 -4.27 -16.39 -1.72
C HIS A 178 -3.29 -15.29 -1.32
N TYR A 179 -3.77 -14.05 -1.40
CA TYR A 179 -2.96 -12.88 -1.11
C TYR A 179 -2.28 -12.94 0.26
N GLY A 180 -0.96 -12.71 0.29
CA GLY A 180 -0.14 -12.79 1.51
C GLY A 180 0.16 -14.21 1.99
N VAL A 181 -0.18 -15.24 1.21
CA VAL A 181 0.14 -16.65 1.50
C VAL A 181 0.91 -17.27 0.35
N ASP A 182 0.32 -17.32 -0.85
CA ASP A 182 0.94 -17.84 -2.06
C ASP A 182 0.95 -16.83 -3.23
N ASP A 183 0.36 -15.63 -3.05
CA ASP A 183 0.37 -14.49 -3.98
C ASP A 183 0.85 -13.24 -3.22
N SER A 184 2.12 -12.88 -3.39
CA SER A 184 2.80 -11.84 -2.60
C SER A 184 3.13 -10.62 -3.45
N SER A 185 2.82 -9.42 -2.93
CA SER A 185 3.21 -8.12 -3.50
C SER A 185 4.54 -7.67 -2.91
N LEU A 186 5.55 -7.51 -3.75
CA LEU A 186 6.91 -7.13 -3.36
C LEU A 186 7.29 -5.80 -4.00
N ILE A 187 7.44 -4.76 -3.17
CA ILE A 187 7.90 -3.44 -3.58
C ILE A 187 9.37 -3.31 -3.22
N ILE A 188 10.19 -3.19 -4.25
CA ILE A 188 11.65 -3.13 -4.14
C ILE A 188 12.08 -1.67 -4.21
N GLN A 189 12.88 -1.23 -3.24
CA GLN A 189 13.48 0.09 -3.21
C GLN A 189 14.94 0.00 -2.74
N ASP A 190 15.78 0.88 -3.25
CA ASP A 190 17.12 1.12 -2.71
C ASP A 190 17.11 2.37 -1.82
N LYS A 191 17.86 2.33 -0.73
CA LYS A 191 18.00 3.47 0.19
C LYS A 191 19.43 3.64 0.65
N ARG A 192 19.73 4.88 1.04
CA ARG A 192 20.90 5.23 1.84
C ARG A 192 20.41 5.76 3.17
N PHE A 193 21.13 5.44 4.24
CA PHE A 193 20.81 5.93 5.57
C PHE A 193 21.97 6.80 6.08
N ASP A 194 21.62 7.85 6.81
CA ASP A 194 22.59 8.67 7.52
C ASP A 194 23.05 8.00 8.83
N ASN A 195 23.95 8.66 9.55
CA ASN A 195 24.48 8.14 10.83
C ASN A 195 23.42 8.06 11.93
N SER A 196 22.26 8.69 11.77
CA SER A 196 21.11 8.59 12.69
C SER A 196 20.21 7.41 12.37
N GLY A 197 20.44 6.73 11.23
CA GLY A 197 19.55 5.68 10.69
C GLY A 197 18.34 6.22 9.96
N SER A 198 18.32 7.50 9.61
CA SER A 198 17.24 8.09 8.80
C SER A 198 17.54 7.98 7.30
N PRO A 199 16.51 7.74 6.44
CA PRO A 199 16.71 7.73 5.01
C PRO A 199 17.27 9.06 4.51
N ALA A 200 18.37 9.01 3.77
CA ALA A 200 19.06 10.16 3.21
C ALA A 200 18.90 10.13 1.68
N TYR A 201 18.13 11.08 1.14
CA TYR A 201 17.95 11.26 -0.30
C TYR A 201 18.84 12.41 -0.80
N ASP A 202 19.65 12.14 -1.82
CA ASP A 202 20.44 13.15 -2.49
C ASP A 202 19.87 13.38 -3.90
N SER A 203 19.25 14.54 -4.10
CA SER A 203 18.68 14.96 -5.39
C SER A 203 19.71 15.58 -6.33
N GLY A 204 20.94 15.80 -5.88
CA GLY A 204 21.99 16.52 -6.62
C GLY A 204 22.92 15.64 -7.46
N ALA A 205 22.71 14.33 -7.48
CA ALA A 205 23.52 13.44 -8.29
C ALA A 205 23.12 13.53 -9.77
N ASP A 206 24.03 13.96 -10.63
CA ASP A 206 23.83 14.08 -12.09
C ASP A 206 23.44 12.75 -12.74
N GLU A 207 23.82 11.63 -12.14
CA GLU A 207 23.54 10.27 -12.60
C GLU A 207 22.31 9.63 -11.94
N GLY A 208 21.55 10.37 -11.13
CA GLY A 208 20.42 9.89 -10.34
C GLY A 208 20.85 9.37 -8.96
N PHE A 209 19.86 8.98 -8.15
CA PHE A 209 20.11 8.49 -6.80
C PHE A 209 20.34 6.97 -6.81
N TYR A 210 21.41 6.56 -6.14
CA TYR A 210 21.73 5.15 -5.87
C TYR A 210 21.81 4.93 -4.36
N GLY A 211 20.91 4.06 -3.85
CA GLY A 211 21.03 3.55 -2.49
C GLY A 211 22.05 2.40 -2.39
N ASP A 212 22.60 2.21 -1.22
CA ASP A 212 23.52 1.12 -0.90
C ASP A 212 22.82 -0.05 -0.18
N ILE A 213 21.58 0.11 0.19
CA ILE A 213 20.76 -0.89 0.88
C ILE A 213 19.50 -1.17 0.07
N LEU A 214 19.32 -2.44 -0.34
CA LEU A 214 18.10 -2.92 -0.98
C LEU A 214 17.07 -3.32 0.08
N LEU A 215 15.84 -2.86 -0.11
CA LEU A 215 14.70 -3.14 0.74
C LEU A 215 13.59 -3.80 -0.06
N VAL A 216 12.89 -4.74 0.56
CA VAL A 216 11.64 -5.30 0.04
C VAL A 216 10.53 -5.03 1.05
N ASN A 217 9.47 -4.34 0.62
CA ASN A 217 8.40 -3.86 1.49
C ASN A 217 8.90 -3.11 2.74
N GLY A 218 10.03 -2.39 2.58
CA GLY A 218 10.64 -1.58 3.64
C GLY A 218 11.49 -2.35 4.64
N ILE A 219 11.83 -3.62 4.40
CA ILE A 219 12.71 -4.43 5.24
C ILE A 219 13.92 -4.90 4.43
N ARG A 220 15.09 -4.91 5.06
CA ARG A 220 16.33 -5.44 4.51
C ARG A 220 16.34 -6.97 4.63
N GLU A 221 16.61 -7.66 3.52
CA GLU A 221 16.77 -9.11 3.46
C GLU A 221 15.63 -9.85 4.19
N PRO A 222 14.34 -9.58 3.84
CA PRO A 222 13.24 -10.19 4.54
C PRO A 222 13.12 -11.69 4.24
N ASN A 223 12.61 -12.42 5.22
CA ASN A 223 12.23 -13.83 5.07
C ASN A 223 10.71 -13.94 4.96
N ASP A 224 10.25 -14.87 4.11
CA ASP A 224 8.84 -15.20 3.98
C ASP A 224 8.64 -16.71 4.11
N ASN A 225 7.62 -17.11 4.86
CA ASN A 225 7.22 -18.50 5.01
C ASN A 225 6.09 -18.79 4.03
N VAL A 226 6.42 -19.46 2.93
CA VAL A 226 5.47 -19.80 1.89
C VAL A 226 5.07 -21.27 1.94
N PRO A 227 3.85 -21.64 1.52
CA PRO A 227 3.43 -23.02 1.44
C PRO A 227 4.26 -23.81 0.41
N SER A 228 4.36 -25.11 0.61
CA SER A 228 4.96 -26.00 -0.40
C SER A 228 4.12 -25.98 -1.68
N GLY A 229 4.76 -25.66 -2.83
CA GLY A 229 4.12 -25.61 -4.14
C GLY A 229 4.47 -24.36 -4.94
N TRP A 230 3.56 -23.95 -5.82
CA TRP A 230 3.73 -22.75 -6.62
C TRP A 230 3.44 -21.51 -5.78
N VAL A 231 4.29 -20.49 -5.94
CA VAL A 231 4.11 -19.15 -5.33
C VAL A 231 4.15 -18.10 -6.44
N ARG A 232 3.26 -17.14 -6.36
CA ARG A 232 3.18 -15.99 -7.28
C ARG A 232 3.82 -14.77 -6.64
N LEU A 233 4.87 -14.24 -7.26
CA LEU A 233 5.50 -13.00 -6.83
C LEU A 233 5.14 -11.88 -7.80
N ARG A 234 4.62 -10.78 -7.27
CA ARG A 234 4.32 -9.55 -8.02
C ARG A 234 5.38 -8.52 -7.66
N LEU A 235 6.28 -8.26 -8.60
CA LEU A 235 7.45 -7.44 -8.38
C LEU A 235 7.21 -6.02 -8.89
N LEU A 236 7.37 -5.03 -8.02
CA LEU A 236 7.42 -3.61 -8.35
C LEU A 236 8.80 -3.07 -8.03
N ASN A 237 9.53 -2.60 -9.03
CA ASN A 237 10.74 -1.80 -8.82
C ASN A 237 10.33 -0.33 -8.63
N ALA A 238 10.40 0.15 -7.40
CA ALA A 238 10.15 1.54 -7.01
C ALA A 238 11.44 2.27 -6.58
N SER A 239 12.60 1.80 -7.06
CA SER A 239 13.89 2.47 -6.91
C SER A 239 14.00 3.67 -7.85
N ASN A 240 14.81 4.66 -7.49
CA ASN A 240 15.03 5.89 -8.26
C ASN A 240 16.26 5.81 -9.17
N VAL A 241 16.73 4.63 -9.48
CA VAL A 241 17.89 4.42 -10.37
C VAL A 241 17.53 4.77 -11.81
N PRO A 242 18.30 5.62 -12.51
CA PRO A 242 18.14 5.82 -13.94
C PRO A 242 18.32 4.49 -14.67
N ARG A 243 17.46 4.23 -15.65
CA ARG A 243 17.70 3.10 -16.56
C ARG A 243 18.98 3.41 -17.33
N HIS A 244 20.04 2.65 -17.11
CA HIS A 244 21.11 2.57 -18.09
C HIS A 244 20.49 2.03 -19.38
N GLN A 245 20.55 2.84 -20.44
CA GLN A 245 20.21 2.44 -21.81
C GLN A 245 21.26 1.50 -22.36
#